data_e2ec7feee0fb9eeec072b38b1c73dc17
#
_entry.id   e2ec7feee0fb9eeec072b38b1c73dc17
#
_cell.length_a   1.000
_cell.length_b   1.000
_cell.length_c   1.000
_cell.angle_alpha   90.00
_cell.angle_beta   90.00
_cell.angle_gamma   90.00
#
_symmetry.space_group_name_H-M   'P 1'
#
loop_
_entity.id
_entity.type
_entity.pdbx_description
1 polymer ?
#
loop_
_entity_poly.entity_id
_entity_poly.type
_entity_poly.pdbx_seq_one_letter_code
_entity_poly.pdbx_strand_id
1 'polypeptide(L)'
;MLKVALHGRGDFTEWRDAARSLAAAGIAPEDVDWREKGGDKQLFWEEDVLPPQPSGKSQLTVPQAFIDLASAVICHTDPVRFTLLYTLLWRLQSDRKLLDVVSDEDVSRARLMEKSVRRDAHKMTAFVRFKEVGSGISMNGRRKFLAWFEPDHHIVVRKASFFQRRFNDMDWIILTPKGSAGWDGVKLTTSHEPCEKPDLTDDADELWRTYYANIFNPARLKVKAMQAEMPKKYWKNLPEADLIPGLIANAESRVIEMAKRQASTPQPFHDRLQEAARNQPQPEPSPAGTLEALREQAAVCTRCPLHAKATQTVFGEGPGNADVVFVGEQPGDQEDLAGRPFVGQIGRAHV
;
A
#
# COMPACT_ATOMS: atom_id res chain seq x y z
N MET A 1 -38.22 -15.07 5.08
CA MET A 1 -36.89 -14.40 4.92
C MET A 1 -36.94 -13.11 5.72
N LEU A 2 -36.05 -12.98 6.68
CA LEU A 2 -35.90 -11.78 7.50
C LEU A 2 -35.10 -10.73 6.71
N LYS A 3 -35.66 -9.54 6.62
CA LYS A 3 -35.10 -8.46 5.80
C LYS A 3 -34.18 -7.58 6.63
N VAL A 4 -32.89 -7.56 6.28
CA VAL A 4 -31.85 -6.81 7.00
C VAL A 4 -31.24 -5.77 6.09
N ALA A 5 -31.34 -4.50 6.48
CA ALA A 5 -30.71 -3.40 5.76
C ALA A 5 -29.48 -2.89 6.50
N LEU A 6 -28.37 -2.80 5.79
CA LEU A 6 -27.11 -2.21 6.28
C LEU A 6 -26.76 -0.97 5.45
N HIS A 7 -26.07 -0.01 6.05
CA HIS A 7 -25.49 1.09 5.25
C HIS A 7 -24.49 0.58 4.22
N GLY A 8 -23.85 -0.56 4.48
CA GLY A 8 -23.07 -1.28 3.50
C GLY A 8 -21.78 -0.59 3.04
N ARG A 9 -21.35 0.42 3.78
CA ARG A 9 -20.23 1.29 3.43
C ARG A 9 -18.89 0.79 3.97
N GLY A 10 -18.73 -0.53 4.14
CA GLY A 10 -17.49 -1.15 4.63
C GLY A 10 -17.35 -1.14 6.15
N ASP A 11 -18.41 -0.85 6.91
CA ASP A 11 -18.40 -0.94 8.36
C ASP A 11 -18.55 -2.41 8.80
N PHE A 12 -17.45 -2.97 9.27
CA PHE A 12 -17.42 -4.34 9.78
C PHE A 12 -18.26 -4.50 11.04
N THR A 13 -18.35 -3.49 11.89
CA THR A 13 -19.10 -3.56 13.16
C THR A 13 -20.60 -3.66 12.89
N GLU A 14 -21.12 -2.86 11.95
CA GLU A 14 -22.53 -2.89 11.55
C GLU A 14 -22.94 -4.30 11.09
N TRP A 15 -22.18 -4.90 10.16
CA TRP A 15 -22.47 -6.25 9.68
C TRP A 15 -22.28 -7.31 10.76
N ARG A 16 -21.20 -7.25 11.53
CA ARG A 16 -20.88 -8.21 12.59
C ARG A 16 -21.99 -8.26 13.64
N ASP A 17 -22.50 -7.13 14.05
CA ASP A 17 -23.48 -7.04 15.12
C ASP A 17 -24.83 -7.60 14.64
N ALA A 18 -25.24 -7.32 13.39
CA ALA A 18 -26.41 -7.94 12.76
C ALA A 18 -26.25 -9.46 12.60
N ALA A 19 -25.12 -9.91 12.02
CA ALA A 19 -24.84 -11.33 11.81
C ALA A 19 -24.78 -12.12 13.14
N ARG A 20 -24.27 -11.49 14.19
CA ARG A 20 -24.22 -12.09 15.54
C ARG A 20 -25.60 -12.25 16.15
N SER A 21 -26.49 -11.27 16.00
CA SER A 21 -27.88 -11.35 16.47
C SER A 21 -28.63 -12.44 15.74
N LEU A 22 -28.51 -12.52 14.43
CA LEU A 22 -29.16 -13.54 13.60
C LEU A 22 -28.68 -14.97 13.95
N ALA A 23 -27.38 -15.16 14.01
CA ALA A 23 -26.79 -16.47 14.31
C ALA A 23 -27.10 -16.93 15.73
N ALA A 24 -27.15 -16.02 16.70
CA ALA A 24 -27.58 -16.33 18.07
C ALA A 24 -29.05 -16.72 18.18
N ALA A 25 -29.89 -16.19 17.30
CA ALA A 25 -31.31 -16.57 17.17
C ALA A 25 -31.53 -17.85 16.34
N GLY A 26 -30.47 -18.47 15.82
CA GLY A 26 -30.53 -19.68 15.01
C GLY A 26 -31.13 -19.49 13.62
N ILE A 27 -31.08 -18.27 13.06
CA ILE A 27 -31.63 -17.95 11.74
C ILE A 27 -30.62 -18.38 10.68
N ALA A 28 -31.02 -19.28 9.78
CA ALA A 28 -30.16 -19.82 8.73
C ALA A 28 -29.89 -18.78 7.62
N PRO A 29 -28.75 -18.87 6.89
CA PRO A 29 -28.39 -17.90 5.84
C PRO A 29 -29.47 -17.76 4.75
N GLU A 30 -30.13 -18.81 4.36
CA GLU A 30 -31.23 -18.84 3.38
C GLU A 30 -32.49 -18.08 3.83
N ASP A 31 -32.61 -17.84 5.14
CA ASP A 31 -33.78 -17.13 5.72
C ASP A 31 -33.52 -15.63 5.89
N VAL A 32 -32.38 -15.11 5.42
CA VAL A 32 -31.98 -13.70 5.54
C VAL A 32 -31.84 -13.03 4.16
N ASP A 33 -32.58 -11.94 3.96
CA ASP A 33 -32.45 -11.05 2.80
C ASP A 33 -31.63 -9.81 3.19
N TRP A 34 -30.34 -9.79 2.81
CA TRP A 34 -29.44 -8.70 3.08
C TRP A 34 -29.51 -7.62 1.99
N ARG A 35 -29.66 -6.36 2.37
CA ARG A 35 -29.68 -5.21 1.45
C ARG A 35 -28.88 -4.02 1.95
N GLU A 36 -28.53 -3.14 1.03
CA GLU A 36 -27.94 -1.83 1.34
C GLU A 36 -29.04 -0.77 1.50
N LYS A 37 -28.94 0.05 2.56
CA LYS A 37 -29.83 1.20 2.78
C LYS A 37 -29.61 2.22 1.66
N GLY A 38 -30.70 2.64 1.02
CA GLY A 38 -30.67 3.61 -0.07
C GLY A 38 -30.44 3.02 -1.47
N GLY A 39 -30.33 1.68 -1.61
CA GLY A 39 -30.43 0.99 -2.90
C GLY A 39 -31.83 1.12 -3.53
N ASP A 40 -32.05 0.44 -4.67
CA ASP A 40 -33.33 0.50 -5.40
C ASP A 40 -34.52 0.40 -4.45
N LYS A 41 -35.27 1.51 -4.35
CA LYS A 41 -36.45 1.61 -3.53
C LYS A 41 -37.55 0.74 -4.13
N GLN A 42 -37.58 -0.53 -3.76
CA GLN A 42 -38.80 -1.29 -3.94
C GLN A 42 -39.85 -0.71 -2.97
N LEU A 43 -40.97 -0.24 -3.52
CA LEU A 43 -42.01 0.55 -2.82
C LEU A 43 -42.60 -0.15 -1.59
N PHE A 44 -42.37 -1.45 -1.43
CA PHE A 44 -42.94 -2.31 -0.39
C PHE A 44 -41.90 -3.11 0.40
N TRP A 45 -40.62 -2.72 0.40
CA TRP A 45 -39.61 -3.39 1.19
C TRP A 45 -39.36 -2.60 2.48
N GLU A 46 -39.74 -3.16 3.60
CA GLU A 46 -39.47 -2.62 4.94
C GLU A 46 -38.49 -3.53 5.66
N GLU A 47 -37.57 -2.93 6.42
CA GLU A 47 -36.58 -3.61 7.24
C GLU A 47 -37.29 -4.26 8.43
N ASP A 48 -36.99 -5.53 8.72
CA ASP A 48 -37.50 -6.23 9.89
C ASP A 48 -36.67 -5.88 11.14
N VAL A 49 -37.27 -6.00 12.30
CA VAL A 49 -36.58 -5.80 13.57
C VAL A 49 -35.64 -6.97 13.83
N LEU A 50 -34.35 -6.66 13.98
CA LEU A 50 -33.37 -7.69 14.31
C LEU A 50 -33.62 -8.30 15.69
N PRO A 51 -33.37 -9.61 15.87
CA PRO A 51 -33.37 -10.24 17.19
C PRO A 51 -32.44 -9.48 18.15
N PRO A 52 -32.78 -9.43 19.44
CA PRO A 52 -31.94 -8.77 20.42
C PRO A 52 -30.56 -9.41 20.47
N GLN A 53 -29.52 -8.59 20.68
CA GLN A 53 -28.18 -9.11 20.86
C GLN A 53 -28.12 -10.02 22.11
N PRO A 54 -27.39 -11.16 22.04
CA PRO A 54 -27.28 -12.05 23.17
C PRO A 54 -26.63 -11.34 24.37
N SER A 55 -27.36 -11.33 25.49
CA SER A 55 -26.87 -10.83 26.77
C SER A 55 -25.87 -11.82 27.34
N GLY A 56 -24.55 -11.55 27.18
CA GLY A 56 -23.50 -12.41 27.71
C GLY A 56 -22.43 -12.83 26.68
N LYS A 57 -21.54 -13.75 27.08
CA LYS A 57 -20.56 -14.33 26.15
C LYS A 57 -21.29 -15.14 25.07
N SER A 58 -21.31 -14.63 23.86
CA SER A 58 -21.84 -15.37 22.71
C SER A 58 -21.12 -16.70 22.57
N GLN A 59 -21.88 -17.78 22.36
CA GLN A 59 -21.33 -19.10 22.04
C GLN A 59 -20.72 -19.16 20.62
N LEU A 60 -20.94 -18.12 19.81
CA LEU A 60 -20.37 -18.02 18.46
C LEU A 60 -18.86 -17.82 18.55
N THR A 61 -18.13 -18.81 18.08
CA THR A 61 -16.66 -18.76 18.03
C THR A 61 -16.22 -18.95 16.60
N VAL A 62 -15.38 -18.03 16.12
CA VAL A 62 -14.79 -18.10 14.78
C VAL A 62 -13.26 -17.95 14.85
N PRO A 63 -12.51 -18.54 13.92
CA PRO A 63 -11.07 -18.32 13.80
C PRO A 63 -10.73 -16.84 13.53
N GLN A 64 -9.58 -16.37 14.04
CA GLN A 64 -9.09 -15.02 13.74
C GLN A 64 -8.98 -14.78 12.24
N ALA A 65 -8.56 -15.79 11.46
CA ALA A 65 -8.49 -15.74 10.02
C ALA A 65 -9.83 -15.37 9.34
N PHE A 66 -10.98 -15.77 9.94
CA PHE A 66 -12.29 -15.33 9.45
C PHE A 66 -12.53 -13.84 9.72
N ILE A 67 -12.20 -13.36 10.90
CA ILE A 67 -12.35 -11.93 11.25
C ILE A 67 -11.52 -11.07 10.29
N ASP A 68 -10.28 -11.47 10.01
CA ASP A 68 -9.39 -10.75 9.10
C ASP A 68 -9.94 -10.76 7.67
N LEU A 69 -10.41 -11.92 7.17
CA LEU A 69 -11.06 -12.06 5.89
C LEU A 69 -12.33 -11.21 5.81
N ALA A 70 -13.23 -11.34 6.78
CA ALA A 70 -14.51 -10.63 6.81
C ALA A 70 -14.32 -9.11 6.88
N SER A 71 -13.37 -8.63 7.70
CA SER A 71 -13.05 -7.21 7.78
C SER A 71 -12.49 -6.63 6.47
N ALA A 72 -11.94 -7.46 5.60
CA ALA A 72 -11.53 -7.05 4.27
C ALA A 72 -12.69 -7.14 3.27
N VAL A 73 -13.40 -8.28 3.25
CA VAL A 73 -14.48 -8.55 2.29
C VAL A 73 -15.65 -7.58 2.46
N ILE A 74 -15.95 -7.15 3.70
CA ILE A 74 -17.02 -6.17 3.96
C ILE A 74 -16.80 -4.84 3.24
N CYS A 75 -15.55 -4.48 2.95
CA CYS A 75 -15.22 -3.30 2.19
C CYS A 75 -15.50 -3.44 0.68
N HIS A 76 -15.76 -4.63 0.17
CA HIS A 76 -16.10 -4.86 -1.24
C HIS A 76 -17.43 -4.20 -1.60
N THR A 77 -17.63 -3.78 -2.85
CA THR A 77 -18.86 -3.09 -3.28
C THR A 77 -19.97 -4.02 -3.71
N ASP A 78 -19.68 -5.28 -4.04
CA ASP A 78 -20.72 -6.26 -4.38
C ASP A 78 -21.57 -6.59 -3.13
N PRO A 79 -22.89 -6.33 -3.12
CA PRO A 79 -23.76 -6.59 -1.97
C PRO A 79 -23.84 -8.05 -1.56
N VAL A 80 -23.49 -8.97 -2.45
CA VAL A 80 -23.45 -10.42 -2.15
C VAL A 80 -22.49 -10.75 -1.01
N ARG A 81 -21.54 -9.85 -0.70
CA ARG A 81 -20.61 -10.00 0.42
C ARG A 81 -21.27 -10.26 1.75
N PHE A 82 -22.44 -9.67 2.00
CA PHE A 82 -23.14 -9.83 3.27
C PHE A 82 -23.63 -11.27 3.47
N THR A 83 -24.33 -11.79 2.47
CA THR A 83 -24.82 -13.19 2.46
C THR A 83 -23.64 -14.16 2.50
N LEU A 84 -22.63 -13.96 1.67
CA LEU A 84 -21.43 -14.80 1.61
C LEU A 84 -20.71 -14.89 2.96
N LEU A 85 -20.49 -13.76 3.62
CA LEU A 85 -19.84 -13.73 4.93
C LEU A 85 -20.73 -14.40 6.00
N TYR A 86 -22.05 -14.23 5.92
CA TYR A 86 -22.97 -14.86 6.86
C TYR A 86 -23.03 -16.38 6.65
N THR A 87 -23.03 -16.86 5.41
CA THR A 87 -22.93 -18.29 5.07
C THR A 87 -21.63 -18.89 5.62
N LEU A 88 -20.49 -18.22 5.42
CA LEU A 88 -19.20 -18.67 5.97
C LEU A 88 -19.23 -18.69 7.51
N LEU A 89 -19.78 -17.65 8.15
CA LEU A 89 -19.95 -17.60 9.61
C LEU A 89 -20.74 -18.80 10.13
N TRP A 90 -21.86 -19.10 9.48
CA TRP A 90 -22.74 -20.21 9.83
C TRP A 90 -22.06 -21.56 9.71
N ARG A 91 -21.43 -21.82 8.57
CA ARG A 91 -20.69 -23.07 8.29
C ARG A 91 -19.49 -23.27 9.22
N LEU A 92 -18.82 -22.19 9.63
CA LEU A 92 -17.70 -22.26 10.59
C LEU A 92 -18.10 -22.71 12.00
N GLN A 93 -19.39 -22.70 12.35
CA GLN A 93 -19.86 -23.26 13.64
C GLN A 93 -19.72 -24.80 13.68
N SER A 94 -19.86 -25.46 12.52
CA SER A 94 -19.71 -26.93 12.39
C SER A 94 -18.33 -27.35 11.87
N ASP A 95 -17.72 -26.56 10.98
CA ASP A 95 -16.39 -26.85 10.39
C ASP A 95 -15.42 -25.67 10.60
N ARG A 96 -14.64 -25.74 11.66
CA ARG A 96 -13.64 -24.69 11.99
C ARG A 96 -12.48 -24.58 11.01
N LYS A 97 -12.26 -25.60 10.18
CA LYS A 97 -11.21 -25.63 9.17
C LYS A 97 -11.70 -25.27 7.77
N LEU A 98 -12.96 -24.86 7.63
CA LEU A 98 -13.55 -24.49 6.34
C LEU A 98 -12.66 -23.56 5.50
N LEU A 99 -12.02 -22.57 6.11
CA LEU A 99 -11.18 -21.61 5.41
C LEU A 99 -9.88 -22.20 4.81
N ASP A 100 -9.49 -23.42 5.23
CA ASP A 100 -8.34 -24.14 4.69
C ASP A 100 -8.69 -24.89 3.39
N VAL A 101 -10.00 -25.05 3.10
CA VAL A 101 -10.51 -25.73 1.91
C VAL A 101 -10.55 -24.75 0.73
N VAL A 102 -9.44 -24.65 0.01
CA VAL A 102 -9.28 -23.70 -1.10
C VAL A 102 -10.25 -23.95 -2.26
N SER A 103 -10.69 -25.19 -2.45
CA SER A 103 -11.65 -25.60 -3.48
C SER A 103 -13.11 -25.29 -3.15
N ASP A 104 -13.40 -24.87 -1.92
CA ASP A 104 -14.76 -24.46 -1.53
C ASP A 104 -15.15 -23.17 -2.26
N GLU A 105 -16.35 -23.15 -2.86
CA GLU A 105 -16.81 -22.04 -3.71
C GLU A 105 -16.95 -20.74 -2.91
N ASP A 106 -17.52 -20.81 -1.69
CA ASP A 106 -17.73 -19.62 -0.84
C ASP A 106 -16.39 -19.07 -0.36
N VAL A 107 -15.46 -19.95 0.07
CA VAL A 107 -14.12 -19.57 0.49
C VAL A 107 -13.35 -18.94 -0.68
N SER A 108 -13.38 -19.57 -1.84
CA SER A 108 -12.74 -19.05 -3.04
C SER A 108 -13.28 -17.69 -3.44
N ARG A 109 -14.60 -17.50 -3.44
CA ARG A 109 -15.26 -16.23 -3.74
C ARG A 109 -14.87 -15.14 -2.74
N ALA A 110 -14.88 -15.44 -1.44
CA ALA A 110 -14.46 -14.50 -0.40
C ALA A 110 -12.99 -14.10 -0.55
N ARG A 111 -12.10 -15.04 -0.88
CA ARG A 111 -10.68 -14.76 -1.15
C ARG A 111 -10.47 -13.88 -2.39
N LEU A 112 -11.29 -14.05 -3.44
CA LEU A 112 -11.23 -13.17 -4.62
C LEU A 112 -11.67 -11.75 -4.28
N MET A 113 -12.73 -11.58 -3.48
CA MET A 113 -13.16 -10.26 -2.99
C MET A 113 -12.09 -9.61 -2.10
N GLU A 114 -11.50 -10.35 -1.16
CA GLU A 114 -10.38 -9.89 -0.34
C GLU A 114 -9.22 -9.40 -1.21
N LYS A 115 -8.82 -10.18 -2.21
CA LYS A 115 -7.74 -9.83 -3.15
C LYS A 115 -8.04 -8.54 -3.91
N SER A 116 -9.29 -8.34 -4.34
CA SER A 116 -9.73 -7.11 -5.02
C SER A 116 -9.60 -5.89 -4.10
N VAL A 117 -10.14 -6.00 -2.88
CA VAL A 117 -10.06 -4.94 -1.86
C VAL A 117 -8.61 -4.61 -1.50
N ARG A 118 -7.75 -5.63 -1.33
CA ARG A 118 -6.32 -5.42 -1.03
C ARG A 118 -5.60 -4.71 -2.17
N ARG A 119 -5.90 -5.06 -3.42
CA ARG A 119 -5.32 -4.39 -4.59
C ARG A 119 -5.73 -2.92 -4.64
N ASP A 120 -7.01 -2.62 -4.46
CA ASP A 120 -7.52 -1.24 -4.45
C ASP A 120 -6.91 -0.43 -3.29
N ALA A 121 -6.82 -1.01 -2.11
CA ALA A 121 -6.17 -0.41 -0.95
C ALA A 121 -4.67 -0.13 -1.19
N HIS A 122 -3.97 -1.01 -1.91
CA HIS A 122 -2.59 -0.77 -2.34
C HIS A 122 -2.50 0.39 -3.33
N LYS A 123 -3.40 0.44 -4.34
CA LYS A 123 -3.45 1.55 -5.30
C LYS A 123 -3.76 2.89 -4.60
N MET A 124 -4.63 2.91 -3.61
CA MET A 124 -4.85 4.11 -2.80
C MET A 124 -3.56 4.63 -2.16
N THR A 125 -2.77 3.76 -1.55
CA THR A 125 -1.50 4.18 -0.93
C THR A 125 -0.45 4.67 -1.94
N ALA A 126 -0.51 4.19 -3.18
CA ALA A 126 0.43 4.58 -4.24
C ALA A 126 0.01 5.89 -4.96
N PHE A 127 -1.30 6.14 -5.11
CA PHE A 127 -1.81 7.19 -6.00
C PHE A 127 -2.53 8.34 -5.31
N VAL A 128 -2.73 8.34 -4.00
CA VAL A 128 -3.18 9.53 -3.28
C VAL A 128 -2.13 10.62 -3.41
N ARG A 129 -2.56 11.82 -3.83
CA ARG A 129 -1.73 13.03 -3.95
C ARG A 129 -2.33 14.09 -3.07
N PHE A 130 -1.56 14.54 -2.11
CA PHE A 130 -1.92 15.63 -1.21
C PHE A 130 -1.56 16.97 -1.87
N LYS A 131 -2.55 17.86 -1.97
CA LYS A 131 -2.39 19.23 -2.41
C LYS A 131 -2.49 20.15 -1.21
N GLU A 132 -1.59 21.11 -1.10
CA GLU A 132 -1.65 22.09 -0.03
C GLU A 132 -2.84 23.03 -0.22
N VAL A 133 -3.61 23.26 0.81
CA VAL A 133 -4.79 24.12 0.78
C VAL A 133 -4.60 25.32 1.69
N GLY A 134 -4.59 26.51 1.07
CA GLY A 134 -4.47 27.79 1.74
C GLY A 134 -3.03 28.16 2.12
N SER A 135 -2.70 29.45 2.05
CA SER A 135 -1.43 30.02 2.49
C SER A 135 -1.29 30.14 4.01
N GLY A 136 -2.15 29.44 4.76
CA GLY A 136 -2.25 29.55 6.22
C GLY A 136 -1.74 28.32 6.95
N ILE A 137 -0.73 28.54 7.80
CA ILE A 137 -0.37 27.61 8.86
C ILE A 137 -1.60 27.44 9.77
N SER A 138 -1.95 26.19 10.13
CA SER A 138 -2.95 25.90 11.15
C SER A 138 -2.65 26.66 12.44
N MET A 139 -3.64 26.88 13.32
CA MET A 139 -3.41 27.43 14.66
C MET A 139 -2.29 26.74 15.43
N ASN A 140 -1.97 25.50 15.05
CA ASN A 140 -0.90 24.67 15.62
C ASN A 140 0.42 24.73 14.83
N GLY A 141 0.60 25.65 13.89
CA GLY A 141 1.82 25.75 13.09
C GLY A 141 1.97 24.65 12.01
N ARG A 142 0.93 23.85 11.72
CA ARG A 142 0.97 22.73 10.78
C ARG A 142 0.40 23.14 9.41
N ARG A 143 0.97 22.60 8.34
CA ARG A 143 0.48 22.79 6.97
C ARG A 143 -0.76 21.91 6.73
N LYS A 144 -1.70 22.39 5.94
CA LYS A 144 -2.97 21.71 5.64
C LYS A 144 -2.96 21.17 4.22
N PHE A 145 -3.40 19.93 4.08
CA PHE A 145 -3.43 19.24 2.81
C PHE A 145 -4.78 18.58 2.55
N LEU A 146 -5.15 18.54 1.29
CA LEU A 146 -6.35 17.86 0.83
C LEU A 146 -5.98 16.91 -0.30
N ALA A 147 -6.59 15.71 -0.31
CA ALA A 147 -6.44 14.75 -1.37
C ALA A 147 -7.79 14.24 -1.84
N TRP A 148 -7.91 14.03 -3.14
CA TRP A 148 -9.04 13.33 -3.75
C TRP A 148 -8.58 11.99 -4.30
N PHE A 149 -9.34 10.93 -4.04
CA PHE A 149 -9.09 9.60 -4.60
C PHE A 149 -10.41 8.90 -4.89
N GLU A 150 -10.46 8.08 -5.93
CA GLU A 150 -11.65 7.34 -6.34
C GLU A 150 -11.40 5.83 -6.25
N PRO A 151 -11.63 5.22 -5.07
CA PRO A 151 -11.48 3.78 -4.88
C PRO A 151 -12.63 3.00 -5.52
N ASP A 152 -12.37 1.74 -5.90
CA ASP A 152 -13.42 0.81 -6.32
C ASP A 152 -14.24 0.32 -5.14
N HIS A 153 -13.62 0.21 -3.96
CA HIS A 153 -14.18 -0.39 -2.75
C HIS A 153 -14.19 0.61 -1.57
N HIS A 154 -14.87 0.28 -0.48
CA HIS A 154 -14.99 1.10 0.73
C HIS A 154 -13.74 1.01 1.62
N ILE A 155 -12.59 1.47 1.13
CA ILE A 155 -11.28 1.23 1.75
C ILE A 155 -10.72 2.39 2.57
N VAL A 156 -11.33 3.58 2.49
CA VAL A 156 -10.79 4.83 3.07
C VAL A 156 -10.60 4.70 4.57
N VAL A 157 -11.64 4.30 5.28
CA VAL A 157 -11.59 4.12 6.74
C VAL A 157 -10.55 3.07 7.12
N ARG A 158 -10.51 1.95 6.39
CA ARG A 158 -9.53 0.87 6.60
C ARG A 158 -8.09 1.34 6.43
N LYS A 159 -7.82 2.29 5.52
CA LYS A 159 -6.47 2.81 5.22
C LYS A 159 -6.10 4.07 5.98
N ALA A 160 -7.02 4.68 6.69
CA ALA A 160 -6.82 5.94 7.39
C ALA A 160 -5.62 5.90 8.37
N SER A 161 -5.48 4.82 9.15
CA SER A 161 -4.36 4.65 10.09
C SER A 161 -2.99 4.52 9.41
N PHE A 162 -2.93 4.04 8.16
CA PHE A 162 -1.70 4.03 7.38
C PHE A 162 -1.26 5.47 7.05
N PHE A 163 -2.19 6.30 6.55
CA PHE A 163 -1.90 7.69 6.21
C PHE A 163 -1.55 8.51 7.46
N GLN A 164 -2.21 8.26 8.59
CA GLN A 164 -1.88 8.90 9.86
C GLN A 164 -0.42 8.63 10.28
N ARG A 165 0.03 7.39 10.22
CA ARG A 165 1.42 7.05 10.57
C ARG A 165 2.44 7.60 9.56
N ARG A 166 2.08 7.64 8.28
CA ARG A 166 2.99 8.06 7.21
C ARG A 166 3.14 9.56 7.10
N PHE A 167 2.08 10.31 7.44
CA PHE A 167 1.96 11.77 7.32
C PHE A 167 1.47 12.36 8.62
N ASN A 168 2.19 12.10 9.70
CA ASN A 168 1.85 12.54 11.05
C ASN A 168 2.25 14.00 11.34
N ASP A 169 3.12 14.58 10.50
CA ASP A 169 3.71 15.92 10.62
C ASP A 169 2.86 17.02 9.98
N MET A 170 1.82 16.67 9.23
CA MET A 170 0.91 17.61 8.57
C MET A 170 -0.55 17.30 8.89
N ASP A 171 -1.43 18.33 8.76
CA ASP A 171 -2.87 18.15 8.83
C ASP A 171 -3.37 17.76 7.43
N TRP A 172 -4.21 16.75 7.35
CA TRP A 172 -4.69 16.30 6.04
C TRP A 172 -6.12 15.77 6.06
N ILE A 173 -6.76 15.87 4.91
CA ILE A 173 -8.06 15.26 4.63
C ILE A 173 -7.97 14.50 3.31
N ILE A 174 -8.45 13.27 3.28
CA ILE A 174 -8.67 12.48 2.08
C ILE A 174 -10.16 12.38 1.85
N LEU A 175 -10.63 12.88 0.72
CA LEU A 175 -12.02 12.83 0.28
C LEU A 175 -12.16 11.78 -0.83
N THR A 176 -13.25 11.01 -0.78
CA THR A 176 -13.57 10.03 -1.81
C THR A 176 -15.09 9.92 -1.98
N PRO A 177 -15.58 9.38 -3.12
CA PRO A 177 -17.01 9.09 -3.28
C PRO A 177 -17.52 7.94 -2.39
N LYS A 178 -16.65 7.35 -1.56
CA LYS A 178 -16.95 6.19 -0.68
C LYS A 178 -16.53 6.43 0.77
N GLY A 179 -16.44 7.69 1.19
CA GLY A 179 -16.07 8.08 2.54
C GLY A 179 -14.89 9.05 2.59
N SER A 180 -14.49 9.43 3.80
CA SER A 180 -13.39 10.35 4.04
C SER A 180 -12.58 9.96 5.27
N ALA A 181 -11.36 10.49 5.35
CA ALA A 181 -10.50 10.39 6.51
C ALA A 181 -9.72 11.69 6.68
N GLY A 182 -9.55 12.15 7.93
CA GLY A 182 -8.80 13.36 8.24
C GLY A 182 -7.96 13.20 9.50
N TRP A 183 -6.82 13.87 9.52
CA TRP A 183 -5.89 13.95 10.63
C TRP A 183 -5.54 15.40 10.93
N ASP A 184 -5.68 15.83 12.17
CA ASP A 184 -5.43 17.20 12.64
C ASP A 184 -4.19 17.32 13.52
N GLY A 185 -3.34 16.29 13.52
CA GLY A 185 -2.16 16.20 14.39
C GLY A 185 -2.44 15.57 15.75
N VAL A 186 -3.70 15.42 16.14
CA VAL A 186 -4.12 14.85 17.44
C VAL A 186 -5.09 13.68 17.26
N LYS A 187 -6.11 13.89 16.41
CA LYS A 187 -7.22 12.94 16.26
C LYS A 187 -7.38 12.51 14.80
N LEU A 188 -7.45 11.18 14.59
CA LEU A 188 -7.89 10.61 13.33
C LEU A 188 -9.42 10.58 13.31
N THR A 189 -10.02 11.25 12.33
CA THR A 189 -11.47 11.26 12.10
C THR A 189 -11.77 10.55 10.78
N THR A 190 -12.78 9.69 10.78
CA THR A 190 -13.21 8.96 9.58
C THR A 190 -14.70 9.09 9.39
N SER A 191 -15.15 9.06 8.13
CA SER A 191 -16.57 9.04 7.77
C SER A 191 -16.79 8.08 6.61
N HIS A 192 -17.90 7.36 6.65
CA HIS A 192 -18.37 6.51 5.56
C HIS A 192 -19.27 7.27 4.56
N GLU A 193 -19.55 8.56 4.82
CA GLU A 193 -20.38 9.37 3.93
C GLU A 193 -19.63 9.73 2.64
N PRO A 194 -20.28 9.60 1.46
CA PRO A 194 -19.72 10.01 0.17
C PRO A 194 -19.36 11.51 0.16
N CYS A 195 -18.25 11.84 -0.49
CA CYS A 195 -17.85 13.22 -0.72
C CYS A 195 -17.85 13.53 -2.21
N GLU A 196 -18.06 14.79 -2.56
CA GLU A 196 -17.88 15.30 -3.91
C GLU A 196 -16.43 15.72 -4.14
N LYS A 197 -16.00 15.67 -5.41
CA LYS A 197 -14.65 16.09 -5.78
C LYS A 197 -14.53 17.60 -5.63
N PRO A 198 -13.62 18.10 -4.78
CA PRO A 198 -13.36 19.54 -4.69
C PRO A 198 -12.61 20.03 -5.93
N ASP A 199 -12.84 21.28 -6.31
CA ASP A 199 -12.04 21.95 -7.33
C ASP A 199 -10.73 22.42 -6.67
N LEU A 200 -9.64 21.71 -6.96
CA LEU A 200 -8.32 21.98 -6.41
C LEU A 200 -7.33 22.21 -7.53
N THR A 201 -6.92 23.46 -7.66
CA THR A 201 -5.71 23.81 -8.43
C THR A 201 -4.53 23.94 -7.45
N ASP A 202 -3.36 23.44 -7.84
CA ASP A 202 -2.15 23.50 -7.01
C ASP A 202 -0.95 23.87 -7.88
N ASP A 203 -0.15 24.82 -7.42
CA ASP A 203 1.10 25.21 -8.07
C ASP A 203 2.12 24.06 -8.11
N ALA A 204 1.98 23.08 -7.22
CA ALA A 204 2.78 21.85 -7.22
C ALA A 204 2.50 20.91 -8.41
N ASP A 205 1.36 21.06 -9.12
CA ASP A 205 1.05 20.22 -10.28
C ASP A 205 2.08 20.39 -11.41
N GLU A 206 2.57 21.60 -11.64
CA GLU A 206 3.61 21.87 -12.63
C GLU A 206 4.97 21.27 -12.23
N LEU A 207 5.29 21.33 -10.93
CA LEU A 207 6.48 20.69 -10.37
C LEU A 207 6.43 19.17 -10.55
N TRP A 208 5.27 18.54 -10.30
CA TRP A 208 5.08 17.12 -10.53
C TRP A 208 5.20 16.73 -12.00
N ARG A 209 4.66 17.51 -12.94
CA ARG A 209 4.85 17.30 -14.38
C ARG A 209 6.31 17.38 -14.77
N THR A 210 7.00 18.40 -14.30
CA THR A 210 8.44 18.59 -14.56
C THR A 210 9.25 17.44 -14.00
N TYR A 211 9.01 17.06 -12.74
CA TYR A 211 9.69 15.93 -12.10
C TYR A 211 9.47 14.64 -12.89
N TYR A 212 8.23 14.30 -13.20
CA TYR A 212 7.90 13.07 -13.93
C TYR A 212 8.53 13.02 -15.32
N ALA A 213 8.52 14.13 -16.05
CA ALA A 213 9.15 14.22 -17.37
C ALA A 213 10.67 13.97 -17.31
N ASN A 214 11.32 14.36 -16.21
CA ASN A 214 12.77 14.22 -16.03
C ASN A 214 13.18 12.82 -15.54
N ILE A 215 12.37 12.16 -14.70
CA ILE A 215 12.68 10.80 -14.23
C ILE A 215 12.24 9.71 -15.19
N PHE A 216 11.41 10.05 -16.19
CA PHE A 216 10.92 9.08 -17.16
C PHE A 216 12.09 8.52 -18.01
N ASN A 217 12.34 7.21 -17.84
CA ASN A 217 13.37 6.53 -18.62
C ASN A 217 12.70 5.74 -19.76
N PRO A 218 12.81 6.22 -21.01
CA PRO A 218 12.17 5.58 -22.16
C PRO A 218 12.77 4.18 -22.46
N ALA A 219 14.03 3.93 -22.11
CA ALA A 219 14.68 2.64 -22.35
C ALA A 219 14.13 1.52 -21.45
N ARG A 220 13.49 1.87 -20.32
CA ARG A 220 12.84 0.92 -19.39
C ARG A 220 11.34 0.81 -19.57
N LEU A 221 10.77 1.46 -20.59
CA LEU A 221 9.33 1.51 -20.80
C LEU A 221 8.75 0.15 -21.16
N LYS A 222 7.94 -0.40 -20.26
CA LYS A 222 7.10 -1.60 -20.48
C LYS A 222 5.63 -1.18 -20.35
N VAL A 223 5.02 -0.71 -21.46
CA VAL A 223 3.66 -0.12 -21.46
C VAL A 223 2.62 -1.02 -20.81
N LYS A 224 2.64 -2.33 -21.10
CA LYS A 224 1.69 -3.28 -20.49
C LYS A 224 1.86 -3.39 -18.98
N ALA A 225 3.09 -3.47 -18.49
CA ALA A 225 3.39 -3.51 -17.05
C ALA A 225 3.00 -2.19 -16.37
N MET A 226 3.32 -1.05 -16.99
CA MET A 226 2.94 0.26 -16.50
C MET A 226 1.41 0.40 -16.36
N GLN A 227 0.64 -0.02 -17.36
CA GLN A 227 -0.82 0.04 -17.32
C GLN A 227 -1.43 -0.92 -16.28
N ALA A 228 -0.80 -2.07 -16.02
CA ALA A 228 -1.21 -3.00 -14.97
C ALA A 228 -0.98 -2.40 -13.57
N GLU A 229 0.17 -1.76 -13.36
CA GLU A 229 0.53 -1.15 -12.08
C GLU A 229 -0.14 0.21 -11.87
N MET A 230 -0.35 1.00 -12.92
CA MET A 230 -0.99 2.32 -12.91
C MET A 230 -2.19 2.33 -13.86
N PRO A 231 -3.35 1.80 -13.45
CA PRO A 231 -4.55 1.75 -14.28
C PRO A 231 -5.02 3.14 -14.73
N LYS A 232 -5.46 3.26 -16.00
CA LYS A 232 -5.86 4.53 -16.62
C LYS A 232 -6.94 5.29 -15.85
N LYS A 233 -7.79 4.60 -15.08
CA LYS A 233 -8.84 5.25 -14.27
C LYS A 233 -8.30 6.24 -13.24
N TYR A 234 -7.06 6.08 -12.76
CA TYR A 234 -6.43 7.00 -11.81
C TYR A 234 -5.75 8.19 -12.47
N TRP A 235 -5.49 8.13 -13.80
CA TRP A 235 -4.76 9.17 -14.52
C TRP A 235 -5.43 10.53 -14.42
N LYS A 236 -6.76 10.59 -14.44
CA LYS A 236 -7.52 11.85 -14.33
C LYS A 236 -7.28 12.64 -13.03
N ASN A 237 -6.67 12.00 -12.03
CA ASN A 237 -6.37 12.60 -10.73
C ASN A 237 -4.84 12.77 -10.50
N LEU A 238 -4.02 12.49 -11.52
CA LEU A 238 -2.57 12.61 -11.49
C LEU A 238 -2.13 13.73 -12.44
N PRO A 239 -1.52 14.82 -11.94
CA PRO A 239 -1.11 15.95 -12.77
C PRO A 239 -0.09 15.56 -13.85
N GLU A 240 0.73 14.56 -13.59
CA GLU A 240 1.73 14.02 -14.52
C GLU A 240 1.15 13.12 -15.61
N ALA A 241 -0.10 12.68 -15.51
CA ALA A 241 -0.68 11.70 -16.42
C ALA A 241 -0.89 12.22 -17.84
N ASP A 242 -1.11 13.52 -18.02
CA ASP A 242 -1.25 14.17 -19.33
C ASP A 242 0.03 14.04 -20.17
N LEU A 243 1.19 13.88 -19.55
CA LEU A 243 2.48 13.71 -20.22
C LEU A 243 2.67 12.28 -20.75
N ILE A 244 2.00 11.29 -20.16
CA ILE A 244 2.27 9.86 -20.42
C ILE A 244 2.09 9.50 -21.90
N PRO A 245 1.01 9.91 -22.61
CA PRO A 245 0.86 9.59 -24.04
C PRO A 245 2.00 10.14 -24.89
N GLY A 246 2.41 11.38 -24.66
CA GLY A 246 3.52 12.01 -25.36
C GLY A 246 4.87 11.35 -25.05
N LEU A 247 5.10 10.98 -23.81
CA LEU A 247 6.32 10.29 -23.39
C LEU A 247 6.43 8.88 -23.99
N ILE A 248 5.31 8.17 -24.12
CA ILE A 248 5.25 6.86 -24.79
C ILE A 248 5.47 7.01 -26.30
N ALA A 249 4.80 7.96 -26.96
CA ALA A 249 4.92 8.18 -28.40
C ALA A 249 6.37 8.57 -28.80
N ASN A 250 7.05 9.31 -27.94
CA ASN A 250 8.42 9.78 -28.20
C ASN A 250 9.52 8.90 -27.57
N ALA A 251 9.16 7.75 -26.99
CA ALA A 251 10.11 6.90 -26.27
C ALA A 251 11.26 6.43 -27.16
N GLU A 252 11.00 6.00 -28.37
CA GLU A 252 12.00 5.51 -29.31
C GLU A 252 12.97 6.62 -29.73
N SER A 253 12.46 7.80 -30.08
CA SER A 253 13.28 8.96 -30.42
C SER A 253 14.17 9.38 -29.26
N ARG A 254 13.64 9.37 -28.03
CA ARG A 254 14.40 9.69 -26.83
C ARG A 254 15.50 8.68 -26.51
N VAL A 255 15.26 7.37 -26.76
CA VAL A 255 16.31 6.35 -26.63
C VAL A 255 17.46 6.62 -27.61
N ILE A 256 17.13 6.95 -28.86
CA ILE A 256 18.13 7.29 -29.89
C ILE A 256 18.93 8.56 -29.49
N GLU A 257 18.25 9.59 -28.97
CA GLU A 257 18.91 10.80 -28.46
C GLU A 257 19.78 10.51 -27.25
N MET A 258 19.33 9.71 -26.31
CA MET A 258 20.14 9.29 -25.15
C MET A 258 21.40 8.53 -25.59
N ALA A 259 21.29 7.66 -26.57
CA ALA A 259 22.44 6.94 -27.13
C ALA A 259 23.45 7.85 -27.86
N LYS A 260 22.95 8.96 -28.43
CA LYS A 260 23.78 9.96 -29.12
C LYS A 260 24.43 11.00 -28.18
N ARG A 261 23.89 11.16 -26.96
CA ARG A 261 24.52 12.06 -25.98
C ARG A 261 25.84 11.49 -25.55
N GLN A 262 26.90 12.25 -25.79
CA GLN A 262 28.20 11.99 -25.16
C GLN A 262 28.00 12.04 -23.63
N ALA A 263 28.76 11.22 -22.91
CA ALA A 263 28.76 11.25 -21.45
C ALA A 263 28.94 12.72 -20.99
N SER A 264 27.97 13.23 -20.24
CA SER A 264 28.09 14.58 -19.69
C SER A 264 29.31 14.66 -18.80
N THR A 265 30.08 15.72 -18.93
CA THR A 265 31.15 16.01 -17.98
C THR A 265 30.59 16.01 -16.56
N PRO A 266 31.24 15.33 -15.61
CA PRO A 266 30.78 15.30 -14.24
C PRO A 266 30.57 16.72 -13.70
N GLN A 267 29.55 16.90 -12.86
CA GLN A 267 29.29 18.18 -12.21
C GLN A 267 30.51 18.56 -11.34
N PRO A 268 30.86 19.84 -11.20
CA PRO A 268 32.01 20.30 -10.39
C PRO A 268 32.01 19.76 -8.94
N PHE A 269 30.83 19.42 -8.43
CA PHE A 269 30.68 18.77 -7.15
C PHE A 269 31.20 17.32 -7.16
N HIS A 270 31.02 16.59 -8.25
CA HIS A 270 31.51 15.23 -8.42
C HIS A 270 33.04 15.20 -8.49
N ASP A 271 33.63 16.16 -9.18
CA ASP A 271 35.09 16.31 -9.25
C ASP A 271 35.69 16.61 -7.87
N ARG A 272 35.03 17.49 -7.07
CA ARG A 272 35.42 17.75 -5.67
C ARG A 272 35.36 16.54 -4.78
N LEU A 273 34.31 15.71 -4.95
CA LEU A 273 34.18 14.44 -4.19
C LEU A 273 35.26 13.44 -4.59
N GLN A 274 35.55 13.32 -5.89
CA GLN A 274 36.64 12.46 -6.38
C GLN A 274 38.00 12.96 -5.91
N GLU A 275 38.20 14.25 -5.92
CA GLU A 275 39.46 14.88 -5.47
C GLU A 275 39.64 14.73 -3.95
N ALA A 276 38.56 14.90 -3.17
CA ALA A 276 38.55 14.62 -1.74
C ALA A 276 38.78 13.13 -1.43
N ALA A 277 38.24 12.22 -2.25
CA ALA A 277 38.48 10.78 -2.13
C ALA A 277 39.90 10.38 -2.52
N ARG A 278 40.51 11.05 -3.51
CA ARG A 278 41.92 10.84 -3.91
C ARG A 278 42.90 11.38 -2.88
N ASN A 279 42.55 12.49 -2.22
CA ASN A 279 43.40 13.16 -1.22
C ASN A 279 43.23 12.55 0.20
N GLN A 280 42.31 11.60 0.39
CA GLN A 280 42.32 10.77 1.61
C GLN A 280 43.58 9.89 1.53
N PRO A 281 44.35 9.77 2.62
CA PRO A 281 45.49 8.86 2.65
C PRO A 281 44.95 7.46 2.35
N GLN A 282 45.26 6.99 1.14
CA GLN A 282 44.96 5.60 0.81
C GLN A 282 45.86 4.76 1.70
N PRO A 283 45.32 3.89 2.51
CA PRO A 283 46.16 2.95 3.22
C PRO A 283 46.91 2.14 2.16
N GLU A 284 48.19 1.99 2.33
CA GLU A 284 49.00 1.11 1.49
C GLU A 284 48.26 -0.23 1.34
N PRO A 285 48.20 -0.78 0.10
CA PRO A 285 47.61 -2.07 -0.10
C PRO A 285 48.34 -3.07 0.79
N SER A 286 47.71 -3.45 1.86
CA SER A 286 48.22 -4.53 2.69
C SER A 286 48.38 -5.76 1.79
N PRO A 287 49.46 -6.50 1.85
CA PRO A 287 49.62 -7.72 1.07
C PRO A 287 48.76 -8.83 1.63
N ALA A 288 47.47 -8.58 1.74
CA ALA A 288 46.47 -9.59 2.10
C ALA A 288 46.24 -10.45 0.85
N GLY A 289 47.05 -11.46 0.69
CA GLY A 289 46.95 -12.39 -0.42
C GLY A 289 45.74 -13.32 -0.37
N THR A 290 44.87 -13.22 0.65
CA THR A 290 43.71 -14.10 0.82
C THR A 290 42.43 -13.35 1.17
N LEU A 291 41.28 -13.90 0.81
CA LEU A 291 39.96 -13.34 1.16
C LEU A 291 39.74 -13.33 2.68
N GLU A 292 40.31 -14.28 3.41
CA GLU A 292 40.23 -14.36 4.88
C GLU A 292 40.92 -13.13 5.52
N ALA A 293 42.11 -12.80 5.07
CA ALA A 293 42.84 -11.63 5.59
C ALA A 293 42.12 -10.32 5.27
N LEU A 294 41.46 -10.21 4.09
CA LEU A 294 40.62 -9.06 3.75
C LEU A 294 39.37 -8.99 4.63
N ARG A 295 38.76 -10.11 4.95
CA ARG A 295 37.59 -10.18 5.86
C ARG A 295 37.94 -9.71 7.25
N GLU A 296 39.07 -10.14 7.80
CA GLU A 296 39.58 -9.71 9.12
C GLU A 296 39.86 -8.21 9.14
N GLN A 297 40.48 -7.67 8.10
CA GLN A 297 40.71 -6.22 7.98
C GLN A 297 39.40 -5.43 7.86
N ALA A 298 38.43 -5.94 7.12
CA ALA A 298 37.13 -5.30 6.97
C ALA A 298 36.34 -5.28 8.28
N ALA A 299 36.45 -6.32 9.11
CA ALA A 299 35.73 -6.46 10.37
C ALA A 299 36.04 -5.32 11.38
N VAL A 300 37.26 -4.76 11.33
CA VAL A 300 37.71 -3.68 12.21
C VAL A 300 37.79 -2.32 11.51
N CYS A 301 37.24 -2.20 10.30
CA CYS A 301 37.36 -1.01 9.47
C CYS A 301 36.52 0.16 10.00
N THR A 302 37.13 1.30 10.23
CA THR A 302 36.48 2.55 10.69
C THR A 302 36.62 3.70 9.69
N ARG A 303 36.88 3.42 8.41
CA ARG A 303 37.20 4.43 7.37
C ARG A 303 36.05 5.33 6.97
N CYS A 304 34.82 4.95 7.23
CA CYS A 304 33.65 5.75 6.87
C CYS A 304 32.69 5.88 8.05
N PRO A 305 31.81 6.90 8.08
CA PRO A 305 30.88 7.12 9.21
C PRO A 305 29.88 6.01 9.44
N LEU A 306 29.69 5.11 8.46
CA LEU A 306 28.71 4.01 8.56
C LEU A 306 29.07 3.04 9.70
N HIS A 307 30.35 2.83 10.00
CA HIS A 307 30.79 1.93 11.08
C HIS A 307 30.18 2.27 12.44
N ALA A 308 29.92 3.56 12.71
CA ALA A 308 29.42 4.02 14.01
C ALA A 308 27.99 3.58 14.31
N LYS A 309 27.21 3.22 13.30
CA LYS A 309 25.81 2.82 13.41
C LYS A 309 25.57 1.36 12.98
N ALA A 310 26.58 0.69 12.43
CA ALA A 310 26.49 -0.69 11.99
C ALA A 310 26.64 -1.65 13.19
N THR A 311 25.87 -2.74 13.16
CA THR A 311 25.98 -3.82 14.15
C THR A 311 27.22 -4.66 13.91
N GLN A 312 27.55 -4.90 12.63
CA GLN A 312 28.74 -5.66 12.20
C GLN A 312 29.08 -5.35 10.75
N THR A 313 30.25 -5.83 10.30
CA THR A 313 30.65 -5.76 8.90
C THR A 313 29.94 -6.85 8.08
N VAL A 314 29.26 -6.48 7.02
CA VAL A 314 28.71 -7.41 6.03
C VAL A 314 29.74 -7.60 4.91
N PHE A 315 30.48 -8.71 4.99
CA PHE A 315 31.46 -9.09 3.98
C PHE A 315 30.81 -9.95 2.88
N GLY A 316 31.48 -10.04 1.71
CA GLY A 316 30.99 -10.84 0.60
C GLY A 316 30.91 -12.35 0.91
N GLU A 317 30.03 -13.04 0.21
CA GLU A 317 29.87 -14.50 0.23
C GLU A 317 30.07 -15.08 -1.19
N GLY A 318 30.59 -16.27 -1.28
CA GLY A 318 30.76 -17.01 -2.53
C GLY A 318 32.20 -17.46 -2.75
N PRO A 319 32.44 -18.22 -3.83
CA PRO A 319 33.77 -18.73 -4.19
C PRO A 319 34.66 -17.57 -4.69
N GLY A 320 35.95 -17.65 -4.36
CA GLY A 320 36.93 -16.63 -4.76
C GLY A 320 37.19 -16.55 -6.27
N ASN A 321 36.75 -17.54 -7.04
CA ASN A 321 36.87 -17.65 -8.50
C ASN A 321 35.50 -17.58 -9.20
N ALA A 322 34.52 -16.84 -8.62
CA ALA A 322 33.20 -16.72 -9.22
C ALA A 322 33.25 -16.03 -10.60
N ASP A 323 32.52 -16.59 -11.58
CA ASP A 323 32.37 -16.00 -12.91
C ASP A 323 31.54 -14.71 -12.92
N VAL A 324 30.67 -14.54 -11.92
CA VAL A 324 29.79 -13.37 -11.76
C VAL A 324 29.83 -12.89 -10.33
N VAL A 325 30.01 -11.58 -10.16
CA VAL A 325 30.02 -10.92 -8.84
C VAL A 325 28.89 -9.90 -8.78
N PHE A 326 28.03 -10.00 -7.72
CA PHE A 326 27.03 -9.01 -7.42
C PHE A 326 27.56 -8.02 -6.38
N VAL A 327 27.51 -6.73 -6.70
CA VAL A 327 27.97 -5.69 -5.79
C VAL A 327 26.76 -4.84 -5.37
N GLY A 328 26.48 -4.76 -4.07
CA GLY A 328 25.51 -3.87 -3.48
C GLY A 328 26.12 -2.55 -3.08
N GLU A 329 25.28 -1.51 -2.92
CA GLU A 329 25.73 -0.17 -2.54
C GLU A 329 26.11 -0.10 -1.05
N GLN A 330 25.18 -0.54 -0.18
CA GLN A 330 25.39 -0.70 1.28
C GLN A 330 24.46 -1.76 1.83
N PRO A 331 24.83 -2.41 2.97
CA PRO A 331 23.93 -3.35 3.65
C PRO A 331 22.65 -2.64 4.16
N GLY A 332 21.52 -3.33 4.05
CA GLY A 332 20.28 -2.93 4.72
C GLY A 332 20.21 -3.50 6.16
N ASP A 333 19.15 -3.15 6.90
CA ASP A 333 18.98 -3.56 8.30
C ASP A 333 19.02 -5.09 8.49
N GLN A 334 18.50 -5.87 7.55
CA GLN A 334 18.50 -7.33 7.63
C GLN A 334 19.88 -7.92 7.35
N GLU A 335 20.63 -7.34 6.45
CA GLU A 335 22.01 -7.71 6.15
C GLU A 335 22.92 -7.36 7.32
N ASP A 336 22.75 -6.18 7.94
CA ASP A 336 23.52 -5.74 9.10
C ASP A 336 23.32 -6.66 10.32
N LEU A 337 22.06 -7.05 10.58
CA LEU A 337 21.73 -8.01 11.66
C LEU A 337 22.24 -9.42 11.37
N ALA A 338 22.14 -9.89 10.14
CA ALA A 338 22.52 -11.24 9.75
C ALA A 338 24.04 -11.39 9.48
N GLY A 339 24.76 -10.30 9.22
CA GLY A 339 26.16 -10.31 8.78
C GLY A 339 26.38 -10.91 7.39
N ARG A 340 25.30 -11.01 6.57
CA ARG A 340 25.30 -11.66 5.25
C ARG A 340 24.71 -10.76 4.19
N PRO A 341 25.32 -10.68 2.97
CA PRO A 341 24.80 -9.85 1.88
C PRO A 341 23.50 -10.45 1.27
N PHE A 342 22.64 -9.56 0.76
CA PHE A 342 21.44 -9.91 -0.03
C PHE A 342 20.42 -10.83 0.68
N VAL A 343 20.27 -10.74 2.00
CA VAL A 343 19.30 -11.51 2.79
C VAL A 343 17.97 -10.79 2.99
N GLY A 344 17.89 -9.49 2.71
CA GLY A 344 16.69 -8.68 2.82
C GLY A 344 15.61 -9.07 1.82
N GLN A 345 14.43 -8.45 1.93
CA GLN A 345 13.27 -8.77 1.06
C GLN A 345 13.55 -8.55 -0.44
N ILE A 346 14.39 -7.60 -0.79
CA ILE A 346 14.77 -7.32 -2.18
C ILE A 346 15.71 -8.43 -2.71
N GLY A 347 16.63 -8.93 -1.89
CA GLY A 347 17.54 -10.02 -2.27
C GLY A 347 16.83 -11.36 -2.50
N ARG A 348 15.70 -11.61 -1.81
CA ARG A 348 14.93 -12.86 -1.96
C ARG A 348 14.06 -12.91 -3.22
N ALA A 349 13.82 -11.78 -3.89
CA ALA A 349 12.97 -11.73 -5.08
C ALA A 349 13.69 -12.12 -6.39
N HIS A 350 14.99 -12.38 -6.34
CA HIS A 350 15.83 -12.60 -7.53
C HIS A 350 16.67 -13.89 -7.49
N VAL A 351 16.42 -14.77 -6.52
CA VAL A 351 17.06 -16.10 -6.46
C VAL A 351 16.06 -17.20 -6.73
#